data_a25775f9c0669558de251551263877a5
#
_entry.id   a25775f9c0669558de251551263877a5
#
_cell.length_a   1.000
_cell.length_b   1.000
_cell.length_c   1.000
_cell.angle_alpha   90.00
_cell.angle_beta   90.00
_cell.angle_gamma   90.00
#
_symmetry.space_group_name_H-M   'P 1'
#
loop_
_entity.id
_entity.type
_entity.pdbx_description
1 polymer ?
#
loop_
_entity_poly.entity_id
_entity_poly.type
_entity_poly.pdbx_seq_one_letter_code
_entity_poly.pdbx_strand_id
1 'polypeptide(L)'
;MKINNIKINNFYSFQDVEVKFDNYSGLVLIEGKNKDTGGSNGSGKSSLIEAVVWGLFGKTIRKSTEEAMINFSNKKNCQVELVINDNIKIIRTRRPTFLEFWVGSKNLTQESVAATQEKIEEYLNTNYKLFLASMVFGQNNNLDFVSATPEEKRTIIKNFLNLDDLFNKRDIIKSKKSVYATEVKTIDALAAEYAMMINKATDKITEIESGEATFLSSNGVTEEMLTKYSLDDILAMEAKIKFDQDLLQGLYREQKWSDNELQAKLKELEALNKNKGKPVVCKECGSTNKIDVTDKINKLTKEIKLIDATVAKRSNTIIGKEKQIDAQKALIPIPSSKYKLVVEWKDHLAKKEHLLENRKTHEDKLKELSTQRVAATKKYEVMKFWEVAFSEQGLVKYIIRNIIDYFNDSCNEQLSHLTGGKYRIKFNEMLEETVYIGGKETKFTSLSGGEVKKINIAVLLGLQSLLTLTDKDLSDIIFFDEIAESLDTESLQGLYILLQNLKKTKTLFIITHNNELKNLIDTPTIITVTKKNGVSTINNKDNSRRKKHVGS
;
A
#
# COMPACT_ATOMS: atom_id res chain seq x y z
N MET A 1 -1.97 -16.14 16.98
CA MET A 1 -1.67 -17.32 16.13
C MET A 1 -1.16 -18.45 17.01
N LYS A 2 -1.86 -19.58 17.07
CA LYS A 2 -1.49 -20.77 17.84
C LYS A 2 -0.93 -21.83 16.88
N ILE A 3 0.32 -22.24 17.06
CA ILE A 3 0.88 -23.34 16.26
C ILE A 3 0.55 -24.63 17.00
N ASN A 4 -0.33 -25.46 16.43
CA ASN A 4 -0.81 -26.70 17.07
C ASN A 4 0.13 -27.87 16.79
N ASN A 5 0.49 -28.06 15.53
CA ASN A 5 1.25 -29.23 15.11
C ASN A 5 2.20 -28.91 13.95
N ILE A 6 3.33 -29.59 13.91
CA ILE A 6 4.25 -29.61 12.76
C ILE A 6 4.62 -31.05 12.39
N LYS A 7 4.49 -31.37 11.09
CA LYS A 7 5.07 -32.58 10.51
C LYS A 7 6.22 -32.23 9.59
N ILE A 8 7.33 -32.89 9.76
CA ILE A 8 8.58 -32.58 9.09
C ILE A 8 9.08 -33.85 8.39
N ASN A 9 9.18 -33.78 7.05
CA ASN A 9 9.71 -34.85 6.25
C ASN A 9 10.94 -34.38 5.44
N ASN A 10 12.03 -35.08 5.53
CA ASN A 10 13.27 -34.86 4.77
C ASN A 10 13.81 -33.43 4.85
N PHE A 11 13.75 -32.81 6.02
CA PHE A 11 14.24 -31.46 6.28
C PHE A 11 15.46 -31.48 7.21
N TYR A 12 16.60 -30.97 6.74
CA TYR A 12 17.92 -31.14 7.39
C TYR A 12 18.18 -32.58 7.81
N SER A 13 18.40 -32.83 9.10
CA SER A 13 18.62 -34.17 9.64
C SER A 13 17.35 -34.94 9.99
N PHE A 14 16.16 -34.30 9.90
CA PHE A 14 14.90 -35.00 10.10
C PHE A 14 14.46 -35.75 8.85
N GLN A 15 14.06 -37.01 9.02
CA GLN A 15 13.47 -37.82 7.94
C GLN A 15 11.95 -37.84 8.04
N ASP A 16 11.42 -38.13 9.22
CA ASP A 16 9.99 -38.13 9.51
C ASP A 16 9.80 -37.86 11.01
N VAL A 17 9.26 -36.69 11.32
CA VAL A 17 9.06 -36.22 12.68
C VAL A 17 7.76 -35.43 12.78
N GLU A 18 6.99 -35.71 13.84
CA GLU A 18 5.81 -34.92 14.21
C GLU A 18 5.97 -34.36 15.61
N VAL A 19 5.67 -33.04 15.77
CA VAL A 19 5.64 -32.37 17.08
C VAL A 19 4.31 -31.69 17.28
N LYS A 20 3.56 -32.12 18.29
CA LYS A 20 2.31 -31.49 18.72
C LYS A 20 2.61 -30.46 19.77
N PHE A 21 2.61 -29.20 19.39
CA PHE A 21 2.91 -28.08 20.29
C PHE A 21 1.89 -27.90 21.40
N ASP A 22 0.65 -28.32 21.17
CA ASP A 22 -0.43 -28.33 22.17
C ASP A 22 -0.13 -29.19 23.40
N ASN A 23 0.80 -30.14 23.29
CA ASN A 23 1.22 -30.98 24.41
C ASN A 23 2.16 -30.25 25.37
N TYR A 24 2.54 -29.01 25.08
CA TYR A 24 3.51 -28.25 25.85
C TYR A 24 2.95 -26.93 26.34
N SER A 25 3.37 -26.55 27.53
CA SER A 25 3.05 -25.26 28.15
C SER A 25 4.19 -24.78 29.04
N GLY A 26 4.28 -23.48 29.25
CA GLY A 26 5.30 -22.88 30.11
C GLY A 26 6.73 -22.98 29.55
N LEU A 27 7.69 -23.48 30.34
CA LEU A 27 9.09 -23.63 29.94
C LEU A 27 9.36 -25.04 29.42
N VAL A 28 9.79 -25.13 28.16
CA VAL A 28 10.11 -26.38 27.45
C VAL A 28 11.58 -26.36 27.04
N LEU A 29 12.40 -27.24 27.58
CA LEU A 29 13.78 -27.39 27.15
C LEU A 29 13.89 -28.32 25.94
N ILE A 30 14.61 -27.91 24.92
CA ILE A 30 14.99 -28.74 23.78
C ILE A 30 16.43 -29.19 23.97
N GLU A 31 16.60 -30.45 24.35
CA GLU A 31 17.92 -31.06 24.55
C GLU A 31 18.34 -31.91 23.33
N GLY A 32 19.63 -31.92 23.06
CA GLY A 32 20.20 -32.71 21.97
C GLY A 32 21.03 -33.86 22.49
N LYS A 33 20.90 -35.03 21.83
CA LYS A 33 21.79 -36.19 21.99
C LYS A 33 22.32 -36.62 20.64
N ASN A 34 23.58 -36.34 20.37
CA ASN A 34 24.22 -36.78 19.13
C ASN A 34 25.00 -38.08 19.40
N LYS A 35 24.45 -39.19 18.92
CA LYS A 35 25.07 -40.52 19.07
C LYS A 35 26.15 -40.80 18.02
N ASP A 36 26.24 -39.95 16.98
CA ASP A 36 27.23 -40.13 15.91
C ASP A 36 28.59 -39.51 16.30
N THR A 37 28.57 -38.37 16.97
CA THR A 37 29.79 -37.64 17.35
C THR A 37 29.98 -37.49 18.88
N GLY A 38 29.01 -37.93 19.65
CA GLY A 38 28.94 -37.64 21.10
C GLY A 38 28.44 -36.22 21.37
N GLY A 39 27.98 -35.94 22.59
CA GLY A 39 27.54 -34.65 23.05
C GLY A 39 26.14 -34.23 22.54
N SER A 40 25.92 -32.93 22.39
CA SER A 40 24.61 -32.33 22.07
C SER A 40 24.61 -31.55 20.73
N ASN A 41 25.79 -31.13 20.24
CA ASN A 41 25.90 -30.31 19.04
C ASN A 41 25.58 -31.13 17.78
N GLY A 42 24.96 -30.44 16.79
CA GLY A 42 24.58 -31.04 15.52
C GLY A 42 23.47 -32.09 15.61
N SER A 43 22.77 -32.24 16.75
CA SER A 43 21.66 -33.18 16.93
C SER A 43 20.36 -32.75 16.19
N GLY A 44 20.24 -31.52 15.72
CA GLY A 44 19.07 -31.02 14.99
C GLY A 44 18.12 -30.16 15.84
N LYS A 45 18.51 -29.68 17.02
CA LYS A 45 17.68 -28.82 17.89
C LYS A 45 17.16 -27.59 17.15
N SER A 46 18.04 -26.74 16.63
CA SER A 46 17.68 -25.53 15.90
C SER A 46 16.96 -25.84 14.57
N SER A 47 17.14 -27.05 14.01
CA SER A 47 16.42 -27.45 12.79
C SER A 47 14.91 -27.56 12.99
N LEU A 48 14.43 -27.74 14.22
CA LEU A 48 12.99 -27.69 14.53
C LEU A 48 12.44 -26.27 14.37
N ILE A 49 13.17 -25.27 14.89
CA ILE A 49 12.80 -23.85 14.73
C ILE A 49 12.84 -23.44 13.26
N GLU A 50 13.90 -23.87 12.55
CA GLU A 50 14.05 -23.64 11.10
C GLU A 50 12.89 -24.24 10.32
N ALA A 51 12.38 -25.41 10.70
CA ALA A 51 11.25 -26.04 10.03
C ALA A 51 9.96 -25.24 10.20
N VAL A 52 9.70 -24.67 11.38
CA VAL A 52 8.55 -23.78 11.62
C VAL A 52 8.65 -22.54 10.73
N VAL A 53 9.81 -21.88 10.72
CA VAL A 53 10.03 -20.65 9.94
C VAL A 53 9.95 -20.93 8.44
N TRP A 54 10.56 -22.03 7.98
CA TRP A 54 10.49 -22.40 6.57
C TRP A 54 9.07 -22.80 6.14
N GLY A 55 8.37 -23.55 6.95
CA GLY A 55 6.97 -23.91 6.71
C GLY A 55 6.08 -22.69 6.52
N LEU A 56 6.22 -21.68 7.37
CA LEU A 56 5.46 -20.43 7.32
C LEU A 56 5.86 -19.55 6.12
N PHE A 57 7.17 -19.33 5.90
CA PHE A 57 7.66 -18.23 5.05
C PHE A 57 8.50 -18.69 3.85
N GLY A 58 8.84 -19.98 3.74
CA GLY A 58 9.72 -20.50 2.68
C GLY A 58 11.16 -20.00 2.78
N LYS A 59 11.55 -19.43 3.91
CA LYS A 59 12.89 -18.88 4.20
C LYS A 59 13.43 -19.54 5.46
N THR A 60 14.76 -19.74 5.52
CA THR A 60 15.45 -20.24 6.71
C THR A 60 16.12 -19.09 7.47
N ILE A 61 16.29 -19.23 8.78
CA ILE A 61 16.98 -18.24 9.61
C ILE A 61 18.45 -18.15 9.21
N ARG A 62 19.08 -19.29 8.95
CA ARG A 62 20.50 -19.41 8.58
C ARG A 62 20.80 -19.03 7.14
N LYS A 63 19.79 -18.60 6.35
CA LYS A 63 19.92 -18.30 4.92
C LYS A 63 20.56 -19.45 4.15
N SER A 64 20.27 -20.69 4.55
CA SER A 64 20.77 -21.90 3.90
C SER A 64 20.31 -22.00 2.46
N THR A 65 21.15 -22.56 1.59
CA THR A 65 20.73 -22.91 0.24
C THR A 65 19.66 -24.02 0.30
N GLU A 66 18.84 -24.11 -0.73
CA GLU A 66 17.77 -25.11 -0.81
C GLU A 66 18.30 -26.55 -0.72
N GLU A 67 19.49 -26.77 -1.28
CA GLU A 67 20.14 -28.08 -1.26
C GLU A 67 20.64 -28.45 0.15
N ALA A 68 21.14 -27.48 0.89
CA ALA A 68 21.59 -27.71 2.27
C ALA A 68 20.44 -27.99 3.25
N MET A 69 19.21 -27.54 2.93
CA MET A 69 18.04 -27.75 3.77
C MET A 69 17.37 -29.12 3.54
N ILE A 70 17.50 -29.71 2.34
CA ILE A 70 16.92 -31.01 2.05
C ILE A 70 17.81 -32.10 2.70
N ASN A 71 17.18 -33.09 3.30
CA ASN A 71 17.91 -34.20 3.93
C ASN A 71 18.90 -34.84 2.97
N PHE A 72 20.16 -34.94 3.37
CA PHE A 72 21.27 -35.38 2.51
C PHE A 72 21.12 -36.83 2.04
N SER A 73 20.43 -37.70 2.80
CA SER A 73 20.22 -39.09 2.46
C SER A 73 19.18 -39.25 1.35
N ASN A 74 18.10 -38.46 1.39
CA ASN A 74 16.97 -38.62 0.47
C ASN A 74 17.00 -37.66 -0.71
N LYS A 75 17.60 -36.46 -0.55
CA LYS A 75 17.77 -35.39 -1.58
C LYS A 75 16.50 -34.96 -2.32
N LYS A 76 15.32 -35.40 -1.89
CA LYS A 76 14.00 -35.12 -2.48
C LYS A 76 12.89 -35.18 -1.42
N ASN A 77 11.68 -34.80 -1.81
CA ASN A 77 10.47 -34.89 -1.00
C ASN A 77 10.62 -34.19 0.37
N CYS A 78 11.28 -33.05 0.39
CA CYS A 78 11.33 -32.22 1.59
C CYS A 78 9.95 -31.59 1.79
N GLN A 79 9.34 -31.80 2.95
CA GLN A 79 8.01 -31.30 3.26
C GLN A 79 7.93 -30.84 4.71
N VAL A 80 7.26 -29.72 4.91
CA VAL A 80 6.79 -29.27 6.22
C VAL A 80 5.30 -28.99 6.13
N GLU A 81 4.53 -29.63 7.02
CA GLU A 81 3.11 -29.37 7.21
C GLU A 81 2.92 -28.71 8.58
N LEU A 82 2.22 -27.56 8.60
CA LEU A 82 1.86 -26.82 9.81
C LEU A 82 0.35 -26.80 9.97
N VAL A 83 -0.10 -27.03 11.20
CA VAL A 83 -1.50 -26.79 11.62
C VAL A 83 -1.50 -25.63 12.61
N ILE A 84 -2.30 -24.62 12.33
CA ILE A 84 -2.35 -23.34 13.08
C ILE A 84 -3.81 -23.04 13.41
N ASN A 85 -4.07 -22.57 14.65
CA ASN A 85 -5.41 -22.23 15.14
C ASN A 85 -6.44 -23.34 14.91
N ASP A 86 -6.02 -24.61 14.99
CA ASP A 86 -6.81 -25.83 14.82
C ASP A 86 -7.46 -26.03 13.42
N ASN A 87 -7.52 -25.01 12.59
CA ASN A 87 -8.23 -25.01 11.30
C ASN A 87 -7.42 -24.53 10.10
N ILE A 88 -6.24 -23.98 10.30
CA ILE A 88 -5.37 -23.51 9.22
C ILE A 88 -4.31 -24.58 8.97
N LYS A 89 -4.16 -24.99 7.71
CA LYS A 89 -3.16 -25.97 7.31
C LYS A 89 -2.31 -25.40 6.18
N ILE A 90 -0.99 -25.43 6.38
CA ILE A 90 0.00 -25.01 5.39
C ILE A 90 0.88 -26.20 5.09
N ILE A 91 1.00 -26.58 3.81
CA ILE A 91 1.89 -27.66 3.35
C ILE A 91 2.89 -27.05 2.37
N ARG A 92 4.15 -27.05 2.75
CA ARG A 92 5.23 -26.58 1.90
C ARG A 92 6.16 -27.72 1.54
N THR A 93 6.44 -27.84 0.25
CA THR A 93 7.33 -28.87 -0.24
C THR A 93 8.47 -28.31 -1.08
N ARG A 94 9.54 -29.10 -1.19
CA ARG A 94 10.67 -28.86 -2.07
C ARG A 94 11.12 -30.18 -2.71
N ARG A 95 11.30 -30.13 -4.05
CA ARG A 95 11.62 -31.30 -4.89
C ARG A 95 10.60 -32.44 -4.76
N PRO A 96 9.34 -32.22 -5.24
CA PRO A 96 8.84 -31.07 -6.03
C PRO A 96 8.54 -29.84 -5.19
N THR A 97 8.48 -28.65 -5.84
CA THR A 97 8.16 -27.39 -5.18
C THR A 97 6.70 -27.08 -5.32
N PHE A 98 5.96 -27.05 -4.23
CA PHE A 98 4.61 -26.48 -4.16
C PHE A 98 4.30 -25.97 -2.75
N LEU A 99 3.23 -25.19 -2.65
CA LEU A 99 2.73 -24.61 -1.41
C LEU A 99 1.21 -24.67 -1.43
N GLU A 100 0.65 -25.37 -0.44
CA GLU A 100 -0.80 -25.43 -0.23
C GLU A 100 -1.20 -24.64 1.01
N PHE A 101 -2.35 -24.01 0.92
CA PHE A 101 -2.94 -23.23 2.00
C PHE A 101 -4.42 -23.54 2.15
N TRP A 102 -4.81 -24.05 3.31
CA TRP A 102 -6.17 -24.46 3.64
C TRP A 102 -6.67 -23.78 4.90
N VAL A 103 -7.95 -23.40 4.90
CA VAL A 103 -8.67 -22.91 6.09
C VAL A 103 -9.93 -23.74 6.26
N GLY A 104 -9.96 -24.57 7.28
CA GLY A 104 -10.95 -25.64 7.42
C GLY A 104 -10.93 -26.56 6.19
N SER A 105 -12.08 -26.72 5.54
CA SER A 105 -12.21 -27.49 4.30
C SER A 105 -11.93 -26.68 3.02
N LYS A 106 -11.72 -25.36 3.13
CA LYS A 106 -11.56 -24.48 1.97
C LYS A 106 -10.09 -24.38 1.56
N ASN A 107 -9.80 -24.75 0.31
CA ASN A 107 -8.49 -24.53 -0.30
C ASN A 107 -8.35 -23.07 -0.76
N LEU A 108 -7.37 -22.36 -0.22
CA LEU A 108 -7.04 -20.97 -0.55
C LEU A 108 -5.72 -20.84 -1.32
N THR A 109 -5.17 -21.97 -1.79
CA THR A 109 -3.97 -21.99 -2.63
C THR A 109 -4.18 -21.17 -3.89
N GLN A 110 -3.21 -20.35 -4.26
CA GLN A 110 -3.23 -19.49 -5.44
C GLN A 110 -2.46 -20.15 -6.60
N GLU A 111 -2.50 -19.53 -7.76
CA GLU A 111 -1.87 -20.04 -9.00
C GLU A 111 -0.35 -20.17 -8.93
N SER A 112 0.31 -19.46 -8.01
CA SER A 112 1.75 -19.52 -7.81
C SER A 112 2.14 -19.63 -6.34
N VAL A 113 3.35 -20.15 -6.08
CA VAL A 113 3.92 -20.21 -4.73
C VAL A 113 4.03 -18.79 -4.13
N ALA A 114 4.40 -17.79 -4.92
CA ALA A 114 4.52 -16.42 -4.46
C ALA A 114 3.16 -15.84 -4.05
N ALA A 115 2.13 -15.98 -4.90
CA ALA A 115 0.78 -15.50 -4.60
C ALA A 115 0.15 -16.24 -3.39
N THR A 116 0.42 -17.56 -3.25
CA THR A 116 -0.02 -18.32 -2.08
C THR A 116 0.69 -17.83 -0.81
N GLN A 117 2.00 -17.52 -0.89
CA GLN A 117 2.75 -16.98 0.23
C GLN A 117 2.20 -15.62 0.69
N GLU A 118 1.94 -14.72 -0.24
CA GLU A 118 1.31 -13.43 0.05
C GLU A 118 -0.06 -13.61 0.73
N LYS A 119 -0.84 -14.59 0.26
CA LYS A 119 -2.15 -14.90 0.86
C LYS A 119 -2.05 -15.45 2.28
N ILE A 120 -1.03 -16.27 2.57
CA ILE A 120 -0.73 -16.77 3.92
C ILE A 120 -0.34 -15.60 4.84
N GLU A 121 0.57 -14.73 4.41
CA GLU A 121 1.05 -13.59 5.19
C GLU A 121 -0.09 -12.59 5.47
N GLU A 122 -0.94 -12.32 4.47
CA GLU A 122 -2.17 -11.52 4.63
C GLU A 122 -3.11 -12.14 5.67
N TYR A 123 -3.40 -13.44 5.55
CA TYR A 123 -4.36 -14.13 6.40
C TYR A 123 -3.88 -14.24 7.84
N LEU A 124 -2.60 -14.54 8.05
CA LEU A 124 -1.98 -14.62 9.38
C LEU A 124 -1.59 -13.24 9.94
N ASN A 125 -1.76 -12.19 9.15
CA ASN A 125 -1.38 -10.81 9.49
C ASN A 125 0.06 -10.71 10.04
N THR A 126 1.00 -11.46 9.42
CA THR A 126 2.40 -11.51 9.81
C THR A 126 3.31 -11.76 8.60
N ASN A 127 4.57 -11.39 8.71
CA ASN A 127 5.59 -11.65 7.70
C ASN A 127 6.86 -12.23 8.34
N TYR A 128 7.78 -12.69 7.49
CA TYR A 128 9.03 -13.31 7.94
C TYR A 128 9.82 -12.44 8.94
N LYS A 129 9.97 -11.13 8.67
CA LYS A 129 10.75 -10.24 9.54
C LYS A 129 10.06 -10.02 10.88
N LEU A 130 8.76 -9.79 10.87
CA LEU A 130 7.96 -9.58 12.08
C LEU A 130 7.97 -10.85 12.96
N PHE A 131 7.79 -12.02 12.35
CA PHE A 131 7.82 -13.30 13.07
C PHE A 131 9.19 -13.55 13.74
N LEU A 132 10.28 -13.34 12.99
CA LEU A 132 11.62 -13.50 13.56
C LEU A 132 11.89 -12.51 14.70
N ALA A 133 11.48 -11.26 14.53
CA ALA A 133 11.72 -10.22 15.53
C ALA A 133 10.90 -10.42 16.82
N SER A 134 9.81 -11.15 16.76
CA SER A 134 8.89 -11.30 17.89
C SER A 134 8.86 -12.71 18.49
N MET A 135 9.21 -13.75 17.72
CA MET A 135 9.02 -15.15 18.12
C MET A 135 10.30 -15.97 18.18
N VAL A 136 11.41 -15.47 17.61
CA VAL A 136 12.67 -16.23 17.55
C VAL A 136 13.82 -15.39 18.09
N PHE A 137 14.34 -15.77 19.24
CA PHE A 137 15.47 -15.13 19.89
C PHE A 137 16.68 -16.07 19.84
N GLY A 138 17.77 -15.68 19.16
CA GLY A 138 18.92 -16.57 19.07
C GLY A 138 20.12 -16.02 18.32
N GLN A 139 21.20 -16.79 18.33
CA GLN A 139 22.52 -16.46 17.77
C GLN A 139 22.51 -16.10 16.27
N ASN A 140 21.62 -16.74 15.51
CA ASN A 140 21.55 -16.58 14.05
C ASN A 140 20.47 -15.59 13.60
N ASN A 141 19.78 -14.92 14.53
CA ASN A 141 18.76 -13.96 14.21
C ASN A 141 19.42 -12.59 14.00
N ASN A 142 19.71 -12.25 12.74
CA ASN A 142 20.35 -11.00 12.32
C ASN A 142 19.44 -9.76 12.46
N LEU A 143 18.38 -9.82 13.24
CA LEU A 143 17.59 -8.65 13.63
C LEU A 143 18.22 -7.98 14.85
N ASP A 144 19.45 -7.55 14.67
CA ASP A 144 20.10 -6.65 15.62
C ASP A 144 19.50 -5.25 15.45
N PHE A 145 18.37 -5.04 16.15
CA PHE A 145 17.65 -3.77 16.07
C PHE A 145 18.53 -2.60 16.47
N VAL A 146 19.40 -2.80 17.48
CA VAL A 146 20.21 -1.70 18.00
C VAL A 146 21.26 -1.26 17.00
N SER A 147 21.95 -2.20 16.33
CA SER A 147 22.97 -1.89 15.32
C SER A 147 22.40 -1.59 13.93
N ALA A 148 21.09 -1.78 13.73
CA ALA A 148 20.43 -1.43 12.46
C ALA A 148 20.45 0.08 12.20
N THR A 149 20.45 0.47 10.93
CA THR A 149 20.33 1.89 10.55
C THR A 149 19.00 2.49 11.03
N PRO A 150 18.90 3.81 11.23
CA PRO A 150 17.65 4.46 11.64
C PRO A 150 16.48 4.15 10.69
N GLU A 151 16.74 3.96 9.40
CA GLU A 151 15.73 3.59 8.40
C GLU A 151 15.23 2.14 8.59
N GLU A 152 16.16 1.21 8.84
CA GLU A 152 15.81 -0.18 9.14
C GLU A 152 15.03 -0.29 10.45
N LYS A 153 15.45 0.44 11.51
CA LYS A 153 14.73 0.52 12.78
C LYS A 153 13.30 1.01 12.60
N ARG A 154 13.12 2.10 11.81
CA ARG A 154 11.78 2.61 11.46
C ARG A 154 10.95 1.56 10.73
N THR A 155 11.54 0.85 9.78
CA THR A 155 10.87 -0.22 9.05
C THR A 155 10.42 -1.35 9.98
N ILE A 156 11.26 -1.75 10.94
CA ILE A 156 10.92 -2.76 11.94
C ILE A 156 9.73 -2.27 12.79
N ILE A 157 9.80 -1.07 13.36
CA ILE A 157 8.72 -0.51 14.19
C ILE A 157 7.42 -0.35 13.38
N LYS A 158 7.51 0.10 12.13
CA LYS A 158 6.34 0.17 11.22
C LYS A 158 5.65 -1.19 11.09
N ASN A 159 6.43 -2.26 10.92
CA ASN A 159 5.91 -3.62 10.83
C ASN A 159 5.22 -4.06 12.14
N PHE A 160 5.84 -3.77 13.29
CA PHE A 160 5.25 -4.06 14.60
C PHE A 160 3.92 -3.34 14.83
N LEU A 161 3.83 -2.08 14.42
CA LEU A 161 2.64 -1.23 14.61
C LEU A 161 1.62 -1.35 13.48
N ASN A 162 1.89 -2.15 12.44
CA ASN A 162 1.01 -2.30 11.27
C ASN A 162 0.71 -0.97 10.55
N LEU A 163 1.71 -0.11 10.38
CA LEU A 163 1.51 1.20 9.77
C LEU A 163 1.44 1.17 8.23
N ASP A 164 1.54 -0.01 7.59
CA ASP A 164 1.51 -0.15 6.13
C ASP A 164 0.15 0.26 5.54
N ASP A 165 -0.93 0.12 6.30
CA ASP A 165 -2.25 0.63 5.89
C ASP A 165 -2.23 2.16 5.67
N LEU A 166 -1.43 2.91 6.44
CA LEU A 166 -1.25 4.35 6.25
C LEU A 166 -0.55 4.66 4.92
N PHE A 167 0.45 3.87 4.54
CA PHE A 167 1.16 4.05 3.26
C PHE A 167 0.29 3.66 2.07
N ASN A 168 -0.49 2.60 2.18
CA ASN A 168 -1.47 2.22 1.16
C ASN A 168 -2.50 3.34 0.95
N LYS A 169 -3.00 3.93 2.04
CA LYS A 169 -3.89 5.10 1.97
C LYS A 169 -3.20 6.29 1.32
N ARG A 170 -1.93 6.56 1.63
CA ARG A 170 -1.14 7.62 0.98
C ARG A 170 -1.04 7.41 -0.53
N ASP A 171 -0.77 6.19 -1.00
CA ASP A 171 -0.63 5.91 -2.43
C ASP A 171 -1.96 6.09 -3.18
N ILE A 172 -3.07 5.67 -2.57
CA ILE A 172 -4.43 5.95 -3.09
C ILE A 172 -4.68 7.47 -3.16
N ILE A 173 -4.31 8.21 -2.12
CA ILE A 173 -4.47 9.67 -2.06
C ILE A 173 -3.60 10.36 -3.10
N LYS A 174 -2.36 9.92 -3.29
CA LYS A 174 -1.44 10.42 -4.32
C LYS A 174 -2.02 10.26 -5.73
N SER A 175 -2.61 9.09 -6.01
CA SER A 175 -3.31 8.85 -7.27
C SER A 175 -4.50 9.80 -7.46
N LYS A 176 -5.38 9.94 -6.45
CA LYS A 176 -6.52 10.87 -6.50
C LYS A 176 -6.08 12.33 -6.64
N LYS A 177 -5.01 12.74 -5.94
CA LYS A 177 -4.42 14.09 -6.08
C LYS A 177 -4.00 14.38 -7.51
N SER A 178 -3.36 13.41 -8.18
CA SER A 178 -2.97 13.53 -9.59
C SER A 178 -4.17 13.73 -10.51
N VAL A 179 -5.26 13.00 -10.28
CA VAL A 179 -6.52 13.18 -11.03
C VAL A 179 -7.07 14.60 -10.88
N TYR A 180 -7.18 15.09 -9.63
CA TYR A 180 -7.67 16.45 -9.38
C TYR A 180 -6.73 17.53 -9.91
N ALA A 181 -5.42 17.31 -9.87
CA ALA A 181 -4.46 18.24 -10.49
C ALA A 181 -4.67 18.35 -12.01
N THR A 182 -4.97 17.23 -12.67
CA THR A 182 -5.28 17.19 -14.09
C THR A 182 -6.62 17.88 -14.38
N GLU A 183 -7.64 17.65 -13.55
CA GLU A 183 -8.95 18.31 -13.65
C GLU A 183 -8.81 19.84 -13.57
N VAL A 184 -8.06 20.37 -12.60
CA VAL A 184 -7.78 21.81 -12.48
C VAL A 184 -7.10 22.36 -13.74
N LYS A 185 -6.05 21.67 -14.24
CA LYS A 185 -5.34 22.10 -15.46
C LYS A 185 -6.25 22.14 -16.68
N THR A 186 -7.14 21.15 -16.82
CA THR A 186 -8.09 21.09 -17.93
C THR A 186 -9.07 22.26 -17.85
N ILE A 187 -9.60 22.56 -16.67
CA ILE A 187 -10.48 23.70 -16.46
C ILE A 187 -9.77 25.03 -16.76
N ASP A 188 -8.51 25.18 -16.31
CA ASP A 188 -7.72 26.39 -16.58
C ASP A 188 -7.45 26.57 -18.07
N ALA A 189 -7.18 25.50 -18.81
CA ALA A 189 -7.01 25.55 -20.28
C ALA A 189 -8.30 25.97 -21.00
N LEU A 190 -9.43 25.38 -20.61
CA LEU A 190 -10.74 25.76 -21.16
C LEU A 190 -11.11 27.22 -20.83
N ALA A 191 -10.86 27.66 -19.60
CA ALA A 191 -11.11 29.04 -19.19
C ALA A 191 -10.27 30.03 -20.00
N ALA A 192 -9.01 29.70 -20.28
CA ALA A 192 -8.14 30.51 -21.13
C ALA A 192 -8.65 30.58 -22.58
N GLU A 193 -9.19 29.49 -23.13
CA GLU A 193 -9.78 29.45 -24.47
C GLU A 193 -11.02 30.36 -24.54
N TYR A 194 -11.95 30.27 -23.59
CA TYR A 194 -13.12 31.14 -23.53
C TYR A 194 -12.76 32.62 -23.33
N ALA A 195 -11.76 32.91 -22.50
CA ALA A 195 -11.26 34.28 -22.32
C ALA A 195 -10.69 34.84 -23.65
N MET A 196 -9.98 34.04 -24.41
CA MET A 196 -9.49 34.45 -25.73
C MET A 196 -10.65 34.69 -26.73
N MET A 197 -11.71 33.87 -26.69
CA MET A 197 -12.90 34.04 -27.53
C MET A 197 -13.64 35.36 -27.18
N ILE A 198 -13.78 35.67 -25.88
CA ILE A 198 -14.37 36.90 -25.38
C ILE A 198 -13.58 38.13 -25.90
N ASN A 199 -12.25 38.12 -25.77
CA ASN A 199 -11.39 39.19 -26.25
C ASN A 199 -11.53 39.38 -27.77
N LYS A 200 -11.46 38.31 -28.56
CA LYS A 200 -11.66 38.37 -30.03
C LYS A 200 -13.03 38.89 -30.43
N ALA A 201 -14.10 38.53 -29.69
CA ALA A 201 -15.41 39.05 -29.92
C ALA A 201 -15.48 40.55 -29.58
N THR A 202 -14.88 40.95 -28.46
CA THR A 202 -14.83 42.37 -28.05
C THR A 202 -14.09 43.24 -29.04
N ASP A 203 -12.90 42.79 -29.54
CA ASP A 203 -12.10 43.51 -30.52
C ASP A 203 -12.92 43.74 -31.82
N LYS A 204 -13.61 42.68 -32.29
CA LYS A 204 -14.46 42.77 -33.49
C LYS A 204 -15.69 43.68 -33.30
N ILE A 205 -16.31 43.66 -32.11
CA ILE A 205 -17.40 44.58 -31.78
C ILE A 205 -16.91 46.02 -31.82
N THR A 206 -15.77 46.32 -31.24
CA THR A 206 -15.16 47.65 -31.23
C THR A 206 -14.80 48.10 -32.66
N GLU A 207 -14.28 47.20 -33.50
CA GLU A 207 -13.98 47.45 -34.91
C GLU A 207 -15.27 47.81 -35.67
N ILE A 208 -16.36 47.05 -35.48
CA ILE A 208 -17.66 47.34 -36.10
C ILE A 208 -18.21 48.67 -35.63
N GLU A 209 -18.16 48.97 -34.31
CA GLU A 209 -18.63 50.24 -33.72
C GLU A 209 -17.86 51.43 -34.26
N SER A 210 -16.55 51.33 -34.42
CA SER A 210 -15.74 52.42 -34.99
C SER A 210 -15.98 52.59 -36.51
N GLY A 211 -16.26 51.48 -37.22
CA GLY A 211 -16.57 51.48 -38.65
C GLY A 211 -17.97 52.00 -38.99
N GLU A 212 -18.93 51.81 -38.08
CA GLU A 212 -20.35 52.17 -38.24
C GLU A 212 -20.53 53.65 -38.53
N ALA A 213 -19.93 54.52 -37.73
CA ALA A 213 -19.99 55.95 -37.91
C ALA A 213 -19.38 56.44 -39.24
N THR A 214 -18.28 55.80 -39.66
CA THR A 214 -17.58 56.10 -40.90
C THR A 214 -18.36 55.59 -42.11
N PHE A 215 -18.99 54.43 -42.04
CA PHE A 215 -19.77 53.82 -43.10
C PHE A 215 -21.04 54.65 -43.43
N LEU A 216 -21.77 55.06 -42.40
CA LEU A 216 -22.95 55.91 -42.56
C LEU A 216 -22.62 57.24 -43.23
N SER A 217 -21.51 57.88 -42.85
CA SER A 217 -21.11 59.18 -43.37
C SER A 217 -20.54 59.08 -44.80
N SER A 218 -19.83 57.99 -45.16
CA SER A 218 -19.13 57.86 -46.45
C SER A 218 -19.97 57.28 -47.58
N ASN A 219 -21.02 56.50 -47.27
CA ASN A 219 -21.80 55.78 -48.30
C ASN A 219 -23.14 56.45 -48.68
N GLY A 220 -23.51 57.55 -48.07
CA GLY A 220 -24.72 58.34 -48.43
C GLY A 220 -26.02 57.51 -48.33
N VAL A 221 -26.07 56.53 -47.43
CA VAL A 221 -27.25 55.70 -47.20
C VAL A 221 -28.25 56.48 -46.34
N THR A 222 -29.39 56.83 -46.96
CA THR A 222 -30.49 57.56 -46.26
C THR A 222 -31.59 56.57 -45.86
N GLU A 223 -32.32 56.91 -44.79
CA GLU A 223 -33.50 56.12 -44.35
C GLU A 223 -34.57 55.99 -45.47
N GLU A 224 -34.64 56.96 -46.39
CA GLU A 224 -35.57 56.96 -47.53
C GLU A 224 -35.25 55.86 -48.56
N MET A 225 -33.98 55.46 -48.67
CA MET A 225 -33.58 54.31 -49.47
C MET A 225 -34.01 52.98 -48.84
N LEU A 226 -34.18 52.94 -47.55
CA LEU A 226 -34.61 51.76 -46.80
C LEU A 226 -36.11 51.47 -46.93
N THR A 227 -36.93 52.53 -47.11
CA THR A 227 -38.39 52.43 -47.17
C THR A 227 -38.94 52.21 -48.58
N LYS A 228 -38.20 52.57 -49.63
CA LYS A 228 -38.66 52.55 -51.02
C LYS A 228 -38.58 51.17 -51.74
N TYR A 229 -37.91 50.23 -51.08
CA TYR A 229 -37.70 48.90 -51.64
C TYR A 229 -37.91 47.89 -50.51
N SER A 230 -38.72 46.91 -50.62
CA SER A 230 -39.00 45.87 -49.63
C SER A 230 -37.73 45.09 -49.21
N LEU A 231 -36.79 45.82 -48.63
CA LEU A 231 -35.51 45.31 -48.12
C LEU A 231 -35.71 44.37 -46.95
N ASP A 232 -36.78 44.56 -46.17
CA ASP A 232 -37.01 43.80 -44.96
C ASP A 232 -37.21 42.29 -45.21
N ASP A 233 -37.86 41.94 -46.31
CA ASP A 233 -38.05 40.53 -46.68
C ASP A 233 -36.72 39.87 -47.10
N ILE A 234 -35.91 40.59 -47.92
CA ILE A 234 -34.59 40.10 -48.33
C ILE A 234 -33.63 40.00 -47.14
N LEU A 235 -33.67 41.04 -46.30
CA LEU A 235 -32.84 41.07 -45.09
C LEU A 235 -33.30 40.05 -44.05
N ALA A 236 -34.60 39.84 -43.92
CA ALA A 236 -35.12 38.76 -43.06
C ALA A 236 -34.73 37.38 -43.57
N MET A 237 -34.73 37.14 -44.90
CA MET A 237 -34.26 35.91 -45.50
C MET A 237 -32.75 35.73 -45.27
N GLU A 238 -31.95 36.74 -45.53
CA GLU A 238 -30.49 36.72 -45.30
C GLU A 238 -30.14 36.59 -43.83
N ALA A 239 -30.85 37.31 -42.95
CA ALA A 239 -30.67 37.18 -41.50
C ALA A 239 -30.98 35.76 -40.99
N LYS A 240 -32.03 35.12 -41.59
CA LYS A 240 -32.40 33.74 -41.27
C LYS A 240 -31.35 32.76 -41.73
N ILE A 241 -30.78 32.94 -42.94
CA ILE A 241 -29.69 32.11 -43.44
C ILE A 241 -28.49 32.22 -42.52
N LYS A 242 -28.16 33.45 -42.12
CA LYS A 242 -27.02 33.68 -41.24
C LYS A 242 -27.23 33.13 -39.85
N PHE A 243 -28.41 33.29 -39.28
CA PHE A 243 -28.78 32.71 -37.99
C PHE A 243 -28.60 31.17 -38.03
N ASP A 244 -29.07 30.52 -39.12
CA ASP A 244 -28.92 29.10 -39.31
C ASP A 244 -27.44 28.69 -39.48
N GLN A 245 -26.60 29.51 -40.15
CA GLN A 245 -25.15 29.30 -40.27
C GLN A 245 -24.45 29.40 -38.90
N ASP A 246 -24.85 30.37 -38.10
CA ASP A 246 -24.28 30.60 -36.77
C ASP A 246 -24.68 29.47 -35.80
N LEU A 247 -25.94 29.00 -35.90
CA LEU A 247 -26.40 27.84 -35.18
C LEU A 247 -25.59 26.59 -35.55
N LEU A 248 -25.29 26.45 -36.84
CA LEU A 248 -24.45 25.37 -37.38
C LEU A 248 -23.03 25.44 -36.79
N GLN A 249 -22.42 26.63 -36.72
CA GLN A 249 -21.11 26.83 -36.08
C GLN A 249 -21.14 26.52 -34.58
N GLY A 250 -22.23 26.88 -33.91
CA GLY A 250 -22.47 26.51 -32.53
C GLY A 250 -22.46 24.98 -32.33
N LEU A 251 -23.19 24.29 -33.20
CA LEU A 251 -23.24 22.82 -33.22
C LEU A 251 -21.86 22.20 -33.45
N TYR A 252 -21.05 22.76 -34.36
CA TYR A 252 -19.68 22.30 -34.58
C TYR A 252 -18.78 22.47 -33.40
N ARG A 253 -18.91 23.61 -32.68
CA ARG A 253 -18.13 23.85 -31.44
C ARG A 253 -18.51 22.87 -30.33
N GLU A 254 -19.81 22.65 -30.16
CA GLU A 254 -20.31 21.69 -29.17
C GLU A 254 -19.93 20.25 -29.54
N GLN A 255 -19.90 19.92 -30.86
CA GLN A 255 -19.40 18.64 -31.36
C GLN A 255 -17.94 18.43 -30.94
N LYS A 256 -17.08 19.41 -31.26
CA LYS A 256 -15.64 19.38 -30.96
C LYS A 256 -15.39 19.23 -29.45
N TRP A 257 -16.22 19.90 -28.62
CA TRP A 257 -16.13 19.79 -27.17
C TRP A 257 -16.46 18.35 -26.70
N SER A 258 -17.58 17.79 -27.22
CA SER A 258 -17.98 16.40 -26.87
C SER A 258 -16.96 15.37 -27.35
N ASP A 259 -16.36 15.59 -28.52
CA ASP A 259 -15.27 14.73 -29.03
C ASP A 259 -14.05 14.76 -28.11
N ASN A 260 -13.66 15.93 -27.61
CA ASN A 260 -12.55 16.07 -26.66
C ASN A 260 -12.87 15.40 -25.32
N GLU A 261 -14.11 15.55 -24.83
CA GLU A 261 -14.58 14.88 -23.60
C GLU A 261 -14.54 13.36 -23.76
N LEU A 262 -15.01 12.87 -24.91
CA LEU A 262 -14.96 11.45 -25.26
C LEU A 262 -13.52 10.92 -25.25
N GLN A 263 -12.60 11.63 -25.87
CA GLN A 263 -11.18 11.27 -25.89
C GLN A 263 -10.54 11.27 -24.50
N ALA A 264 -10.88 12.26 -23.66
CA ALA A 264 -10.38 12.31 -22.29
C ALA A 264 -10.87 11.11 -21.46
N LYS A 265 -12.17 10.77 -21.58
CA LYS A 265 -12.76 9.62 -20.89
C LYS A 265 -12.24 8.29 -21.44
N LEU A 266 -11.97 8.19 -22.74
CA LEU A 266 -11.33 7.01 -23.33
C LEU A 266 -9.92 6.79 -22.77
N LYS A 267 -9.12 7.85 -22.66
CA LYS A 267 -7.79 7.78 -22.02
C LYS A 267 -7.86 7.36 -20.55
N GLU A 268 -8.85 7.88 -19.81
CA GLU A 268 -9.10 7.50 -18.42
C GLU A 268 -9.47 6.00 -18.33
N LEU A 269 -10.33 5.53 -19.26
CA LEU A 269 -10.73 4.13 -19.36
C LEU A 269 -9.53 3.22 -19.65
N GLU A 270 -8.66 3.62 -20.58
CA GLU A 270 -7.42 2.90 -20.90
C GLU A 270 -6.50 2.82 -19.68
N ALA A 271 -6.33 3.93 -18.94
CA ALA A 271 -5.51 3.97 -17.75
C ALA A 271 -6.07 3.05 -16.62
N LEU A 272 -7.40 3.04 -16.47
CA LEU A 272 -8.07 2.14 -15.51
C LEU A 272 -7.93 0.68 -15.93
N ASN A 273 -8.11 0.36 -17.23
CA ASN A 273 -7.92 -0.99 -17.76
C ASN A 273 -6.47 -1.47 -17.60
N LYS A 274 -5.49 -0.61 -17.84
CA LYS A 274 -4.06 -0.90 -17.65
C LYS A 274 -3.70 -1.20 -16.19
N ASN A 275 -4.47 -0.66 -15.24
CA ASN A 275 -4.28 -0.84 -13.81
C ASN A 275 -5.20 -1.90 -13.20
N LYS A 276 -6.18 -2.41 -13.94
CA LYS A 276 -7.11 -3.46 -13.52
C LYS A 276 -6.34 -4.73 -13.17
N GLY A 277 -6.51 -5.17 -11.95
CA GLY A 277 -5.89 -6.41 -11.48
C GLY A 277 -4.42 -6.32 -11.10
N LYS A 278 -3.78 -5.13 -11.17
CA LYS A 278 -2.41 -4.98 -10.65
C LYS A 278 -2.41 -5.17 -9.14
N PRO A 279 -1.53 -5.99 -8.60
CA PRO A 279 -1.42 -6.16 -7.17
C PRO A 279 -0.85 -4.89 -6.54
N VAL A 280 -1.51 -4.38 -5.53
CA VAL A 280 -0.96 -3.36 -4.62
C VAL A 280 -0.60 -4.07 -3.33
N VAL A 281 0.67 -4.11 -3.05
CA VAL A 281 1.20 -4.73 -1.82
C VAL A 281 1.08 -3.72 -0.69
N CYS A 282 0.36 -4.09 0.35
CA CYS A 282 0.35 -3.34 1.59
C CYS A 282 1.76 -3.34 2.19
N LYS A 283 2.35 -2.18 2.37
CA LYS A 283 3.73 -2.06 2.89
C LYS A 283 3.84 -2.41 4.40
N GLU A 284 2.72 -2.54 5.09
CA GLU A 284 2.67 -2.84 6.54
C GLU A 284 2.34 -4.30 6.86
N CYS A 285 1.46 -4.94 6.08
CA CYS A 285 1.03 -6.31 6.37
C CYS A 285 1.36 -7.32 5.27
N GLY A 286 2.00 -6.88 4.17
CA GLY A 286 2.36 -7.76 3.04
C GLY A 286 1.17 -8.29 2.23
N SER A 287 -0.08 -7.97 2.63
CA SER A 287 -1.27 -8.42 1.91
C SER A 287 -1.39 -7.74 0.55
N THR A 288 -1.71 -8.50 -0.46
CA THR A 288 -1.98 -7.98 -1.81
C THR A 288 -3.47 -7.84 -2.02
N ASN A 289 -3.93 -6.60 -2.13
CA ASN A 289 -5.25 -6.30 -2.65
C ASN A 289 -5.17 -5.99 -4.14
N LYS A 290 -5.95 -6.67 -4.95
CA LYS A 290 -6.12 -6.28 -6.35
C LYS A 290 -7.00 -5.01 -6.39
N ILE A 291 -6.53 -4.01 -7.11
CA ILE A 291 -7.35 -2.82 -7.35
C ILE A 291 -8.58 -3.27 -8.14
N ASP A 292 -9.73 -3.31 -7.49
CA ASP A 292 -10.99 -3.54 -8.18
C ASP A 292 -11.52 -2.18 -8.69
N VAL A 293 -11.30 -1.96 -9.97
CA VAL A 293 -11.81 -0.79 -10.68
C VAL A 293 -13.00 -1.13 -11.56
N THR A 294 -13.59 -2.33 -11.40
CA THR A 294 -14.63 -2.86 -12.29
C THR A 294 -15.85 -1.94 -12.33
N ASP A 295 -16.32 -1.47 -11.18
CA ASP A 295 -17.46 -0.55 -11.12
C ASP A 295 -17.16 0.81 -11.76
N LYS A 296 -15.94 1.33 -11.57
CA LYS A 296 -15.49 2.55 -12.24
C LYS A 296 -15.39 2.39 -13.74
N ILE A 297 -14.85 1.27 -14.21
CA ILE A 297 -14.79 0.93 -15.65
C ILE A 297 -16.19 0.82 -16.22
N ASN A 298 -17.11 0.12 -15.55
CA ASN A 298 -18.48 -0.04 -15.99
C ASN A 298 -19.22 1.30 -16.04
N LYS A 299 -19.05 2.15 -15.02
CA LYS A 299 -19.62 3.51 -14.99
C LYS A 299 -19.07 4.36 -16.14
N LEU A 300 -17.76 4.40 -16.27
CA LEU A 300 -17.08 5.18 -17.32
C LEU A 300 -17.43 4.69 -18.72
N THR A 301 -17.56 3.36 -18.91
CA THR A 301 -18.00 2.77 -20.18
C THR A 301 -19.44 3.18 -20.54
N LYS A 302 -20.34 3.28 -19.54
CA LYS A 302 -21.70 3.78 -19.75
C LYS A 302 -21.69 5.26 -20.12
N GLU A 303 -20.87 6.08 -19.43
CA GLU A 303 -20.72 7.50 -19.74
C GLU A 303 -20.17 7.71 -21.16
N ILE A 304 -19.13 6.98 -21.56
CA ILE A 304 -18.56 6.99 -22.91
C ILE A 304 -19.62 6.65 -23.98
N LYS A 305 -20.40 5.59 -23.77
CA LYS A 305 -21.47 5.23 -24.71
C LYS A 305 -22.54 6.32 -24.84
N LEU A 306 -22.86 7.00 -23.75
CA LEU A 306 -23.83 8.09 -23.75
C LEU A 306 -23.29 9.30 -24.54
N ILE A 307 -22.01 9.65 -24.31
CA ILE A 307 -21.34 10.74 -25.04
C ILE A 307 -21.25 10.40 -26.54
N ASP A 308 -20.82 9.20 -26.87
CA ASP A 308 -20.70 8.73 -28.28
C ASP A 308 -22.04 8.78 -29.03
N ALA A 309 -23.12 8.30 -28.40
CA ALA A 309 -24.47 8.41 -28.94
C ALA A 309 -24.90 9.87 -29.12
N THR A 310 -24.48 10.78 -28.20
CA THR A 310 -24.78 12.21 -28.32
C THR A 310 -24.01 12.85 -29.47
N VAL A 311 -22.77 12.49 -29.67
CA VAL A 311 -21.91 12.90 -30.80
C VAL A 311 -22.54 12.48 -32.12
N ALA A 312 -22.94 11.21 -32.28
CA ALA A 312 -23.56 10.69 -33.50
C ALA A 312 -24.87 11.41 -33.83
N LYS A 313 -25.74 11.65 -32.83
CA LYS A 313 -26.99 12.38 -33.01
C LYS A 313 -26.76 13.81 -33.49
N ARG A 314 -25.76 14.50 -32.93
CA ARG A 314 -25.42 15.88 -33.28
C ARG A 314 -24.85 15.98 -34.68
N SER A 315 -24.02 15.02 -35.14
CA SER A 315 -23.52 14.95 -36.51
C SER A 315 -24.65 14.93 -37.57
N ASN A 316 -25.68 14.13 -37.33
CA ASN A 316 -26.85 14.10 -38.19
C ASN A 316 -27.61 15.44 -38.25
N THR A 317 -27.68 16.13 -37.10
CA THR A 317 -28.31 17.46 -37.01
C THR A 317 -27.53 18.51 -37.81
N ILE A 318 -26.19 18.47 -37.76
CA ILE A 318 -25.29 19.35 -38.52
C ILE A 318 -25.54 19.18 -40.02
N ILE A 319 -25.51 17.93 -40.53
CA ILE A 319 -25.75 17.65 -41.97
C ILE A 319 -27.13 18.15 -42.41
N GLY A 320 -28.17 17.95 -41.61
CA GLY A 320 -29.52 18.45 -41.90
C GLY A 320 -29.58 19.98 -42.00
N LYS A 321 -28.86 20.68 -41.08
CA LYS A 321 -28.79 22.15 -41.08
C LYS A 321 -28.02 22.70 -42.30
N GLU A 322 -26.93 22.07 -42.72
CA GLU A 322 -26.20 22.45 -43.94
C GLU A 322 -27.09 22.46 -45.16
N LYS A 323 -27.85 21.36 -45.40
CA LYS A 323 -28.77 21.25 -46.50
C LYS A 323 -29.87 22.32 -46.46
N GLN A 324 -30.39 22.65 -45.27
CA GLN A 324 -31.38 23.69 -45.07
C GLN A 324 -30.85 25.07 -45.47
N ILE A 325 -29.63 25.40 -45.07
CA ILE A 325 -28.94 26.66 -45.36
C ILE A 325 -28.73 26.83 -46.87
N ASP A 326 -28.29 25.78 -47.55
CA ASP A 326 -28.05 25.83 -49.01
C ASP A 326 -29.36 26.03 -49.81
N ALA A 327 -30.44 25.40 -49.37
CA ALA A 327 -31.76 25.61 -49.96
C ALA A 327 -32.26 27.07 -49.75
N GLN A 328 -32.05 27.66 -48.59
CA GLN A 328 -32.42 29.04 -48.30
C GLN A 328 -31.61 30.04 -49.14
N LYS A 329 -30.29 29.82 -49.33
CA LYS A 329 -29.45 30.66 -50.20
C LYS A 329 -29.91 30.66 -51.63
N ALA A 330 -30.39 29.53 -52.13
CA ALA A 330 -30.90 29.40 -53.52
C ALA A 330 -32.22 30.17 -53.77
N LEU A 331 -32.90 30.56 -52.68
CA LEU A 331 -34.16 31.31 -52.76
C LEU A 331 -33.99 32.84 -52.72
N ILE A 332 -32.77 33.33 -52.44
CA ILE A 332 -32.54 34.79 -52.37
C ILE A 332 -32.46 35.36 -53.77
N PRO A 333 -33.33 36.33 -54.11
CA PRO A 333 -33.25 37.02 -55.40
C PRO A 333 -31.98 37.89 -55.43
N ILE A 334 -31.25 37.91 -56.55
CA ILE A 334 -30.02 38.68 -56.70
C ILE A 334 -30.34 40.17 -56.63
N PRO A 335 -29.83 40.95 -55.66
CA PRO A 335 -30.15 42.35 -55.52
C PRO A 335 -29.45 43.25 -56.53
N SER A 336 -30.06 44.37 -56.83
CA SER A 336 -29.39 45.45 -57.54
C SER A 336 -28.25 46.08 -56.70
N SER A 337 -27.31 46.76 -57.41
CA SER A 337 -26.11 47.32 -56.74
C SER A 337 -26.43 48.29 -55.57
N LYS A 338 -27.61 48.91 -55.55
CA LYS A 338 -28.07 49.78 -54.47
C LYS A 338 -28.49 49.01 -53.21
N TYR A 339 -28.96 47.78 -53.33
CA TYR A 339 -29.30 46.93 -52.20
C TYR A 339 -28.06 46.40 -51.51
N LYS A 340 -26.98 46.25 -52.24
CA LYS A 340 -25.75 45.72 -51.71
C LYS A 340 -25.18 46.52 -50.51
N LEU A 341 -25.14 47.84 -50.60
CA LEU A 341 -24.63 48.70 -49.56
C LEU A 341 -25.49 48.67 -48.27
N VAL A 342 -26.82 48.59 -48.43
CA VAL A 342 -27.74 48.51 -47.29
C VAL A 342 -27.69 47.14 -46.62
N VAL A 343 -27.57 46.10 -47.44
CA VAL A 343 -27.36 44.74 -46.98
C VAL A 343 -26.02 44.62 -46.20
N GLU A 344 -24.93 45.19 -46.77
CA GLU A 344 -23.64 45.25 -46.10
C GLU A 344 -23.71 45.97 -44.71
N TRP A 345 -24.41 47.08 -44.63
CA TRP A 345 -24.57 47.82 -43.38
C TRP A 345 -25.40 47.05 -42.34
N LYS A 346 -26.55 46.47 -42.72
CA LYS A 346 -27.37 45.64 -41.84
C LYS A 346 -26.66 44.33 -41.48
N ASP A 347 -25.81 43.81 -42.38
CA ASP A 347 -24.93 42.67 -42.09
C ASP A 347 -23.94 43.01 -40.97
N HIS A 348 -23.37 44.23 -40.95
CA HIS A 348 -22.52 44.65 -39.84
C HIS A 348 -23.27 44.76 -38.49
N LEU A 349 -24.52 45.25 -38.48
CA LEU A 349 -25.35 45.28 -37.28
C LEU A 349 -25.70 43.88 -36.78
N ALA A 350 -26.13 42.98 -37.69
CA ALA A 350 -26.43 41.60 -37.36
C ALA A 350 -25.18 40.87 -36.83
N LYS A 351 -23.99 41.11 -37.43
CA LYS A 351 -22.72 40.60 -36.95
C LYS A 351 -22.42 41.09 -35.52
N LYS A 352 -22.65 42.37 -35.26
CA LYS A 352 -22.44 42.96 -33.93
C LYS A 352 -23.35 42.30 -32.89
N GLU A 353 -24.64 42.16 -33.20
CA GLU A 353 -25.61 41.53 -32.30
C GLU A 353 -25.25 40.08 -31.97
N HIS A 354 -24.91 39.33 -33.00
CA HIS A 354 -24.43 37.95 -32.87
C HIS A 354 -23.12 37.85 -32.04
N LEU A 355 -22.18 38.77 -32.25
CA LEU A 355 -20.94 38.79 -31.46
C LEU A 355 -21.22 39.14 -30.00
N LEU A 356 -22.19 39.99 -29.72
CA LEU A 356 -22.62 40.31 -28.36
C LEU A 356 -23.24 39.10 -27.64
N GLU A 357 -24.11 38.35 -28.36
CA GLU A 357 -24.72 37.14 -27.82
C GLU A 357 -23.68 36.05 -27.56
N ASN A 358 -22.77 35.82 -28.51
CA ASN A 358 -21.65 34.87 -28.35
C ASN A 358 -20.76 35.26 -27.18
N ARG A 359 -20.39 36.55 -27.03
CA ARG A 359 -19.60 37.02 -25.93
C ARG A 359 -20.28 36.71 -24.60
N LYS A 360 -21.58 37.00 -24.48
CA LYS A 360 -22.37 36.69 -23.28
C LYS A 360 -22.37 35.21 -22.96
N THR A 361 -22.58 34.34 -23.96
CA THR A 361 -22.56 32.90 -23.80
C THR A 361 -21.18 32.41 -23.29
N HIS A 362 -20.09 32.98 -23.81
CA HIS A 362 -18.73 32.64 -23.36
C HIS A 362 -18.44 33.17 -21.95
N GLU A 363 -18.95 34.37 -21.58
CA GLU A 363 -18.86 34.91 -20.24
C GLU A 363 -19.58 34.03 -19.20
N ASP A 364 -20.78 33.54 -19.54
CA ASP A 364 -21.55 32.62 -18.69
C ASP A 364 -20.80 31.30 -18.50
N LYS A 365 -20.19 30.79 -19.59
CA LYS A 365 -19.38 29.54 -19.51
C LYS A 365 -18.12 29.73 -18.68
N LEU A 366 -17.45 30.87 -18.81
CA LEU A 366 -16.29 31.22 -17.99
C LEU A 366 -16.65 31.28 -16.50
N LYS A 367 -17.81 31.81 -16.15
CA LYS A 367 -18.33 31.86 -14.78
C LYS A 367 -18.59 30.43 -14.23
N GLU A 368 -19.20 29.56 -15.03
CA GLU A 368 -19.40 28.15 -14.67
C GLU A 368 -18.06 27.44 -14.40
N LEU A 369 -17.08 27.59 -15.31
CA LEU A 369 -15.73 27.04 -15.16
C LEU A 369 -15.02 27.56 -13.91
N SER A 370 -15.20 28.84 -13.57
CA SER A 370 -14.66 29.41 -12.33
C SER A 370 -15.19 28.70 -11.08
N THR A 371 -16.48 28.39 -11.06
CA THR A 371 -17.10 27.64 -9.96
C THR A 371 -16.56 26.20 -9.89
N GLN A 372 -16.46 25.53 -11.02
CA GLN A 372 -15.89 24.18 -11.13
C GLN A 372 -14.43 24.16 -10.67
N ARG A 373 -13.65 25.18 -11.06
CA ARG A 373 -12.24 25.35 -10.64
C ARG A 373 -12.09 25.41 -9.13
N VAL A 374 -12.92 26.21 -8.47
CA VAL A 374 -12.90 26.33 -7.00
C VAL A 374 -13.18 24.97 -6.34
N ALA A 375 -14.17 24.24 -6.84
CA ALA A 375 -14.52 22.91 -6.31
C ALA A 375 -13.37 21.89 -6.52
N ALA A 376 -12.80 21.85 -7.73
CA ALA A 376 -11.69 20.96 -8.06
C ALA A 376 -10.41 21.29 -7.25
N THR A 377 -10.10 22.58 -7.11
CA THR A 377 -8.96 23.04 -6.30
C THR A 377 -9.11 22.65 -4.83
N LYS A 378 -10.32 22.80 -4.27
CA LYS A 378 -10.59 22.36 -2.89
C LYS A 378 -10.33 20.86 -2.72
N LYS A 379 -10.77 20.03 -3.65
CA LYS A 379 -10.51 18.58 -3.63
C LYS A 379 -9.00 18.28 -3.72
N TYR A 380 -8.28 18.98 -4.60
CA TYR A 380 -6.84 18.86 -4.73
C TYR A 380 -6.09 19.20 -3.43
N GLU A 381 -6.41 20.33 -2.79
CA GLU A 381 -5.76 20.75 -1.54
C GLU A 381 -6.06 19.78 -0.38
N VAL A 382 -7.28 19.24 -0.31
CA VAL A 382 -7.62 18.19 0.66
C VAL A 382 -6.77 16.94 0.44
N MET A 383 -6.60 16.51 -0.81
CA MET A 383 -5.74 15.33 -1.10
C MET A 383 -4.27 15.63 -0.78
N LYS A 384 -3.78 16.83 -1.07
CA LYS A 384 -2.44 17.28 -0.74
C LYS A 384 -2.18 17.27 0.78
N PHE A 385 -3.14 17.75 1.56
CA PHE A 385 -3.08 17.67 3.02
C PHE A 385 -2.96 16.22 3.52
N TRP A 386 -3.84 15.33 3.03
CA TRP A 386 -3.83 13.94 3.45
C TRP A 386 -2.58 13.17 2.99
N GLU A 387 -2.02 13.49 1.81
CA GLU A 387 -0.76 12.90 1.35
C GLU A 387 0.38 13.21 2.32
N VAL A 388 0.46 14.45 2.82
CA VAL A 388 1.45 14.85 3.83
C VAL A 388 1.13 14.20 5.18
N ALA A 389 -0.15 14.18 5.58
CA ALA A 389 -0.57 13.57 6.84
C ALA A 389 -0.20 12.07 6.92
N PHE A 390 -0.39 11.32 5.83
CA PHE A 390 -0.02 9.89 5.77
C PHE A 390 1.44 9.64 5.36
N SER A 391 2.26 10.69 5.25
CA SER A 391 3.70 10.54 4.99
C SER A 391 4.47 10.16 6.25
N GLU A 392 5.75 9.81 6.07
CA GLU A 392 6.68 9.54 7.19
C GLU A 392 6.84 10.72 8.14
N GLN A 393 6.73 11.95 7.64
CA GLN A 393 6.84 13.19 8.42
C GLN A 393 5.52 13.58 9.11
N GLY A 394 4.42 12.93 8.76
CA GLY A 394 3.09 13.15 9.32
C GLY A 394 2.74 12.19 10.47
N LEU A 395 1.65 11.43 10.29
CA LEU A 395 1.11 10.52 11.30
C LEU A 395 2.11 9.47 11.77
N VAL A 396 2.97 8.96 10.87
CA VAL A 396 3.98 7.96 11.25
C VAL A 396 4.94 8.53 12.28
N LYS A 397 5.46 9.74 12.05
CA LYS A 397 6.32 10.43 13.02
C LYS A 397 5.59 10.71 14.32
N TYR A 398 4.33 11.16 14.24
CA TYR A 398 3.50 11.39 15.42
C TYR A 398 3.29 10.11 16.24
N ILE A 399 2.99 8.98 15.58
CA ILE A 399 2.81 7.69 16.25
C ILE A 399 4.13 7.27 16.92
N ILE A 400 5.25 7.30 16.19
CA ILE A 400 6.56 6.93 16.76
C ILE A 400 6.88 7.81 17.99
N ARG A 401 6.67 9.11 17.90
CA ARG A 401 6.90 10.02 19.02
C ARG A 401 6.08 9.66 20.26
N ASN A 402 4.82 9.26 20.09
CA ASN A 402 3.96 8.93 21.23
C ASN A 402 4.26 7.56 21.85
N ILE A 403 4.85 6.64 21.07
CA ILE A 403 5.19 5.29 21.59
C ILE A 403 6.62 5.17 22.07
N ILE A 404 7.51 6.13 21.74
CA ILE A 404 8.94 6.00 22.02
C ILE A 404 9.22 5.92 23.53
N ASP A 405 8.46 6.65 24.33
CA ASP A 405 8.60 6.62 25.79
C ASP A 405 8.18 5.24 26.33
N TYR A 406 7.04 4.70 25.89
CA TYR A 406 6.59 3.35 26.23
C TYR A 406 7.62 2.29 25.80
N PHE A 407 8.19 2.43 24.60
CA PHE A 407 9.22 1.52 24.11
C PHE A 407 10.49 1.59 24.97
N ASN A 408 10.95 2.79 25.31
CA ASN A 408 12.10 3.01 26.19
C ASN A 408 11.87 2.40 27.57
N ASP A 409 10.69 2.62 28.14
CA ASP A 409 10.34 2.08 29.46
C ASP A 409 10.30 0.55 29.42
N SER A 410 9.65 -0.04 28.42
CA SER A 410 9.62 -1.49 28.22
C SER A 410 11.03 -2.09 28.05
N CYS A 411 11.89 -1.47 27.25
CA CYS A 411 13.27 -1.94 27.07
C CYS A 411 14.05 -1.87 28.41
N ASN A 412 13.91 -0.77 29.14
CA ASN A 412 14.64 -0.57 30.39
C ASN A 412 14.12 -1.44 31.53
N GLU A 413 12.84 -1.77 31.58
CA GLU A 413 12.30 -2.76 32.49
C GLU A 413 12.98 -4.12 32.30
N GLN A 414 13.02 -4.61 31.04
CA GLN A 414 13.67 -5.88 30.74
C GLN A 414 15.18 -5.83 30.98
N LEU A 415 15.83 -4.72 30.62
CA LEU A 415 17.27 -4.52 30.83
C LEU A 415 17.63 -4.46 32.32
N SER A 416 16.76 -3.90 33.15
CA SER A 416 16.93 -3.86 34.61
C SER A 416 16.97 -5.27 35.20
N HIS A 417 16.13 -6.19 34.73
CA HIS A 417 16.19 -7.60 35.16
C HIS A 417 17.52 -8.27 34.80
N LEU A 418 18.07 -7.98 33.60
CA LEU A 418 19.31 -8.58 33.11
C LEU A 418 20.59 -7.99 33.71
N THR A 419 20.52 -6.79 34.31
CA THR A 419 21.72 -6.03 34.65
C THR A 419 21.66 -5.42 36.06
N GLY A 420 20.63 -5.76 36.85
CA GLY A 420 20.44 -5.15 38.19
C GLY A 420 20.28 -3.62 38.12
N GLY A 421 19.79 -3.08 37.00
CA GLY A 421 19.61 -1.65 36.80
C GLY A 421 20.87 -0.86 36.43
N LYS A 422 21.99 -1.53 36.23
CA LYS A 422 23.28 -0.88 35.89
C LYS A 422 23.28 -0.25 34.52
N TYR A 423 22.50 -0.79 33.57
CA TYR A 423 22.40 -0.34 32.17
C TYR A 423 21.04 0.28 31.90
N ARG A 424 21.05 1.30 31.09
CA ARG A 424 19.83 1.90 30.51
C ARG A 424 20.06 2.20 29.03
N ILE A 425 19.01 2.07 28.22
CA ILE A 425 19.01 2.46 26.80
C ILE A 425 17.92 3.50 26.58
N LYS A 426 18.20 4.48 25.75
CA LYS A 426 17.21 5.48 25.33
C LYS A 426 17.27 5.64 23.84
N PHE A 427 16.13 5.46 23.19
CA PHE A 427 15.92 5.81 21.78
C PHE A 427 15.27 7.18 21.69
N ASN A 428 15.74 8.02 20.77
CA ASN A 428 15.11 9.30 20.43
C ASN A 428 14.02 9.12 19.34
N GLU A 429 13.37 10.22 18.92
CA GLU A 429 12.34 10.22 17.87
C GLU A 429 12.85 9.72 16.50
N MET A 430 14.17 9.76 16.28
CA MET A 430 14.82 9.23 15.07
C MET A 430 15.23 7.76 15.20
N LEU A 431 14.95 7.15 16.38
CA LEU A 431 15.35 5.79 16.75
C LEU A 431 16.87 5.60 16.85
N GLU A 432 17.60 6.68 17.11
CA GLU A 432 19.00 6.63 17.48
C GLU A 432 19.11 6.27 18.97
N GLU A 433 19.99 5.31 19.28
CA GLU A 433 20.18 4.83 20.64
C GLU A 433 21.27 5.60 21.38
N THR A 434 21.05 5.75 22.67
CA THR A 434 22.05 6.17 23.64
C THR A 434 22.05 5.18 24.81
N VAL A 435 23.20 4.63 25.12
CA VAL A 435 23.36 3.68 26.24
C VAL A 435 23.97 4.38 27.43
N TYR A 436 23.46 4.08 28.63
CA TYR A 436 23.99 4.58 29.88
C TYR A 436 24.44 3.41 30.76
N ILE A 437 25.66 3.49 31.33
CA ILE A 437 26.20 2.52 32.28
C ILE A 437 26.53 3.27 33.57
N GLY A 438 25.89 2.90 34.67
CA GLY A 438 26.06 3.60 35.96
C GLY A 438 25.75 5.10 35.86
N GLY A 439 24.80 5.49 34.98
CA GLY A 439 24.41 6.87 34.74
C GLY A 439 25.32 7.66 33.78
N LYS A 440 26.41 7.07 33.28
CA LYS A 440 27.30 7.71 32.29
C LYS A 440 26.97 7.25 30.88
N GLU A 441 26.89 8.19 29.97
CA GLU A 441 26.68 7.92 28.52
C GLU A 441 27.86 7.14 27.95
N THR A 442 27.55 6.10 27.18
CA THR A 442 28.51 5.19 26.56
C THR A 442 28.09 4.89 25.13
N LYS A 443 29.06 4.83 24.20
CA LYS A 443 28.77 4.46 22.82
C LYS A 443 28.47 2.96 22.74
N PHE A 444 27.42 2.59 22.01
CA PHE A 444 27.04 1.19 21.79
C PHE A 444 28.19 0.36 21.20
N THR A 445 28.98 0.95 20.32
CA THR A 445 30.14 0.29 19.67
C THR A 445 31.30 -0.02 20.64
N SER A 446 31.34 0.54 21.85
CA SER A 446 32.38 0.28 22.85
C SER A 446 32.01 -0.83 23.84
N LEU A 447 30.82 -1.42 23.71
CA LEU A 447 30.32 -2.47 24.59
C LEU A 447 30.95 -3.82 24.27
N SER A 448 31.14 -4.64 25.30
CA SER A 448 31.53 -6.05 25.13
C SER A 448 30.40 -6.88 24.52
N GLY A 449 30.73 -8.03 23.93
CA GLY A 449 29.73 -8.91 23.32
C GLY A 449 28.61 -9.35 24.26
N GLY A 450 28.92 -9.59 25.54
CA GLY A 450 27.93 -9.92 26.56
C GLY A 450 26.99 -8.76 26.88
N GLU A 451 27.50 -7.52 26.95
CA GLU A 451 26.70 -6.31 27.18
C GLU A 451 25.77 -6.02 26.03
N VAL A 452 26.28 -6.11 24.79
CA VAL A 452 25.48 -6.00 23.56
C VAL A 452 24.34 -7.03 23.56
N LYS A 453 24.62 -8.26 23.96
CA LYS A 453 23.61 -9.33 24.00
C LYS A 453 22.50 -9.04 25.00
N LYS A 454 22.83 -8.54 26.21
CA LYS A 454 21.84 -8.14 27.22
C LYS A 454 20.92 -7.04 26.68
N ILE A 455 21.50 -6.02 26.07
CA ILE A 455 20.74 -4.92 25.46
C ILE A 455 19.83 -5.43 24.34
N ASN A 456 20.35 -6.26 23.44
CA ASN A 456 19.56 -6.81 22.34
C ASN A 456 18.39 -7.68 22.83
N ILE A 457 18.59 -8.50 23.87
CA ILE A 457 17.51 -9.26 24.48
C ILE A 457 16.43 -8.32 25.02
N ALA A 458 16.82 -7.30 25.78
CA ALA A 458 15.89 -6.35 26.37
C ALA A 458 15.13 -5.56 25.30
N VAL A 459 15.80 -5.13 24.24
CA VAL A 459 15.18 -4.38 23.13
C VAL A 459 14.22 -5.26 22.34
N LEU A 460 14.55 -6.52 22.06
CA LEU A 460 13.64 -7.46 21.38
C LEU A 460 12.39 -7.73 22.22
N LEU A 461 12.52 -7.88 23.53
CA LEU A 461 11.38 -8.02 24.45
C LEU A 461 10.57 -6.71 24.53
N GLY A 462 11.23 -5.56 24.50
CA GLY A 462 10.58 -4.25 24.39
C GLY A 462 9.80 -4.09 23.08
N LEU A 463 10.36 -4.54 21.96
CA LEU A 463 9.63 -4.58 20.68
C LEU A 463 8.40 -5.50 20.76
N GLN A 464 8.53 -6.66 21.41
CA GLN A 464 7.40 -7.56 21.60
C GLN A 464 6.28 -6.89 22.41
N SER A 465 6.61 -6.05 23.41
CA SER A 465 5.60 -5.33 24.19
C SER A 465 4.81 -4.31 23.32
N LEU A 466 5.41 -3.77 22.23
CA LEU A 466 4.68 -2.93 21.29
C LEU A 466 3.54 -3.67 20.58
N LEU A 467 3.61 -4.99 20.44
CA LEU A 467 2.53 -5.80 19.86
C LEU A 467 1.28 -5.76 20.72
N THR A 468 1.41 -5.55 22.03
CA THR A 468 0.26 -5.41 22.93
C THR A 468 -0.53 -4.12 22.68
N LEU A 469 0.09 -3.11 22.05
CA LEU A 469 -0.57 -1.87 21.63
C LEU A 469 -1.35 -2.04 20.32
N THR A 470 -1.12 -3.13 19.63
CA THR A 470 -1.87 -3.53 18.43
C THR A 470 -2.63 -4.80 18.80
N ASP A 471 -3.83 -5.02 18.30
CA ASP A 471 -4.59 -6.25 18.55
C ASP A 471 -3.93 -7.51 17.91
N LYS A 472 -2.59 -7.49 17.79
CA LYS A 472 -1.78 -8.56 17.22
C LYS A 472 -1.20 -9.46 18.29
N ASP A 473 -1.90 -10.51 18.64
CA ASP A 473 -1.27 -11.67 19.31
C ASP A 473 -0.65 -12.58 18.24
N LEU A 474 0.63 -12.33 17.92
CA LEU A 474 1.30 -12.99 16.79
C LEU A 474 1.50 -14.50 17.01
N SER A 475 1.78 -14.96 18.23
CA SER A 475 1.87 -16.36 18.58
C SER A 475 1.88 -16.57 20.10
N ASP A 476 1.40 -17.71 20.53
CA ASP A 476 1.49 -18.23 21.89
C ASP A 476 2.83 -18.93 22.19
N ILE A 477 3.70 -19.07 21.17
CA ILE A 477 4.99 -19.77 21.27
C ILE A 477 6.13 -18.77 21.03
N ILE A 478 7.20 -18.88 21.85
CA ILE A 478 8.47 -18.18 21.63
C ILE A 478 9.60 -19.20 21.62
N PHE A 479 10.53 -19.04 20.69
CA PHE A 479 11.73 -19.86 20.59
C PHE A 479 12.97 -19.08 21.05
N PHE A 480 13.74 -19.67 21.95
CA PHE A 480 15.03 -19.18 22.39
C PHE A 480 16.13 -20.16 21.98
N ASP A 481 17.00 -19.74 21.05
CA ASP A 481 18.11 -20.56 20.54
C ASP A 481 19.45 -19.98 21.02
N GLU A 482 20.06 -20.61 22.03
CA GLU A 482 21.33 -20.24 22.66
C GLU A 482 21.37 -18.80 23.22
N ILE A 483 20.24 -18.33 23.75
CA ILE A 483 20.13 -16.96 24.31
C ILE A 483 21.05 -16.74 25.53
N ALA A 484 21.34 -17.78 26.29
CA ALA A 484 22.15 -17.73 27.50
C ALA A 484 23.68 -17.72 27.27
N GLU A 485 24.11 -17.86 26.02
CA GLU A 485 25.54 -17.86 25.69
C GLU A 485 26.15 -16.48 25.94
N SER A 486 27.33 -16.44 26.55
CA SER A 486 28.08 -15.23 26.90
C SER A 486 27.42 -14.33 27.97
N LEU A 487 26.39 -14.82 28.69
CA LEU A 487 25.85 -14.15 29.86
C LEU A 487 26.59 -14.59 31.13
N ASP A 488 26.82 -13.64 32.02
CA ASP A 488 27.33 -13.91 33.39
C ASP A 488 26.22 -14.43 34.32
N THR A 489 26.58 -14.96 35.47
CA THR A 489 25.66 -15.56 36.44
C THR A 489 24.54 -14.60 36.89
N GLU A 490 24.84 -13.31 37.10
CA GLU A 490 23.84 -12.30 37.47
C GLU A 490 22.80 -12.14 36.36
N SER A 491 23.25 -12.06 35.11
CA SER A 491 22.36 -11.91 33.93
C SER A 491 21.59 -13.20 33.66
N LEU A 492 22.13 -14.38 33.95
CA LEU A 492 21.39 -15.64 33.84
C LEU A 492 20.24 -15.71 34.84
N GLN A 493 20.43 -15.23 36.07
CA GLN A 493 19.35 -15.10 37.05
C GLN A 493 18.27 -14.11 36.56
N GLY A 494 18.68 -12.95 36.03
CA GLY A 494 17.79 -12.00 35.44
C GLY A 494 17.03 -12.57 34.24
N LEU A 495 17.71 -13.27 33.33
CA LEU A 495 17.08 -13.98 32.21
C LEU A 495 16.05 -15.01 32.70
N TYR A 496 16.38 -15.77 33.72
CA TYR A 496 15.45 -16.73 34.31
C TYR A 496 14.18 -16.03 34.85
N ILE A 497 14.30 -14.90 35.53
CA ILE A 497 13.13 -14.09 35.97
C ILE A 497 12.28 -13.66 34.78
N LEU A 498 12.89 -13.19 33.69
CA LEU A 498 12.20 -12.81 32.47
C LEU A 498 11.45 -14.00 31.86
N LEU A 499 12.10 -15.17 31.77
CA LEU A 499 11.47 -16.39 31.26
C LEU A 499 10.29 -16.84 32.16
N GLN A 500 10.40 -16.69 33.47
CA GLN A 500 9.30 -16.98 34.40
C GLN A 500 8.11 -16.03 34.24
N ASN A 501 8.32 -14.78 33.86
CA ASN A 501 7.27 -13.84 33.58
C ASN A 501 6.59 -14.16 32.22
N LEU A 502 7.37 -14.41 31.19
CA LEU A 502 6.87 -14.72 29.84
C LEU A 502 6.06 -16.03 29.80
N LYS A 503 6.47 -17.06 30.57
CA LYS A 503 5.77 -18.37 30.60
C LYS A 503 4.34 -18.29 31.12
N LYS A 504 3.95 -17.20 31.80
CA LYS A 504 2.58 -17.01 32.29
C LYS A 504 1.56 -16.84 31.15
N THR A 505 2.03 -16.34 30.01
CA THR A 505 1.20 -16.02 28.85
C THR A 505 1.63 -16.76 27.58
N LYS A 506 2.84 -17.28 27.54
CA LYS A 506 3.44 -17.90 26.33
C LYS A 506 4.07 -19.25 26.68
N THR A 507 4.16 -20.12 25.68
CA THR A 507 4.97 -21.36 25.76
C THR A 507 6.35 -21.06 25.21
N LEU A 508 7.38 -21.30 26.01
CA LEU A 508 8.77 -20.94 25.70
C LEU A 508 9.57 -22.19 25.37
N PHE A 509 10.03 -22.32 24.14
CA PHE A 509 10.95 -23.40 23.72
C PHE A 509 12.39 -22.90 23.79
N ILE A 510 13.18 -23.50 24.65
CA ILE A 510 14.52 -23.03 24.98
C ILE A 510 15.55 -24.08 24.57
N ILE A 511 16.45 -23.70 23.67
CA ILE A 511 17.67 -24.45 23.35
C ILE A 511 18.81 -23.76 24.08
N THR A 512 19.52 -24.47 24.95
CA THR A 512 20.71 -23.95 25.59
C THR A 512 21.71 -25.05 25.93
N HIS A 513 22.99 -24.72 25.85
CA HIS A 513 24.09 -25.53 26.35
C HIS A 513 24.54 -25.08 27.78
N ASN A 514 24.06 -23.93 28.24
CA ASN A 514 24.41 -23.37 29.54
C ASN A 514 23.81 -24.21 30.69
N ASN A 515 24.66 -24.90 31.45
CA ASN A 515 24.22 -25.76 32.54
C ASN A 515 23.66 -24.99 33.74
N GLU A 516 24.13 -23.76 33.97
CA GLU A 516 23.63 -22.91 35.03
C GLU A 516 22.18 -22.52 34.79
N LEU A 517 21.84 -22.06 33.56
CA LEU A 517 20.44 -21.80 33.18
C LEU A 517 19.56 -23.04 33.29
N LYS A 518 20.07 -24.21 32.85
CA LYS A 518 19.32 -25.48 32.98
C LYS A 518 19.01 -25.83 34.42
N ASN A 519 19.93 -25.57 35.33
CA ASN A 519 19.74 -25.81 36.76
C ASN A 519 18.77 -24.82 37.43
N LEU A 520 18.68 -23.59 36.90
CA LEU A 520 17.72 -22.60 37.40
C LEU A 520 16.28 -22.94 36.97
N ILE A 521 16.11 -23.66 35.86
CA ILE A 521 14.77 -24.04 35.36
C ILE A 521 14.28 -25.27 36.12
N ASP A 522 13.41 -25.03 37.11
CA ASP A 522 12.80 -26.10 37.90
C ASP A 522 11.84 -26.96 37.05
N THR A 523 12.04 -28.27 37.06
CA THR A 523 11.15 -29.28 36.45
C THR A 523 10.65 -28.93 35.05
N PRO A 524 11.55 -28.66 34.07
CA PRO A 524 11.12 -28.34 32.73
C PRO A 524 10.50 -29.54 32.03
N THR A 525 9.54 -29.29 31.15
CA THR A 525 9.17 -30.27 30.11
C THR A 525 10.35 -30.40 29.13
N ILE A 526 10.81 -31.61 28.84
CA ILE A 526 12.01 -31.83 28.02
C ILE A 526 11.63 -32.49 26.70
N ILE A 527 11.98 -31.85 25.62
CA ILE A 527 11.99 -32.45 24.26
C ILE A 527 13.43 -32.91 23.98
N THR A 528 13.64 -34.19 23.75
CA THR A 528 14.95 -34.71 23.38
C THR A 528 15.05 -34.98 21.88
N VAL A 529 15.93 -34.26 21.20
CA VAL A 529 16.30 -34.49 19.79
C VAL A 529 17.51 -35.40 19.76
N THR A 530 17.31 -36.63 19.30
CA THR A 530 18.37 -37.65 19.23
C THR A 530 18.80 -37.86 17.78
N LYS A 531 20.09 -37.67 17.47
CA LYS A 531 20.69 -38.01 16.19
C LYS A 531 21.42 -39.35 16.25
N LYS A 532 21.11 -40.21 15.31
CA LYS A 532 21.77 -41.50 15.15
C LYS A 532 21.86 -41.85 13.65
N ASN A 533 23.01 -42.24 13.15
CA ASN A 533 23.27 -42.54 11.74
C ASN A 533 22.86 -41.39 10.81
N GLY A 534 23.16 -40.15 11.21
CA GLY A 534 22.83 -38.96 10.44
C GLY A 534 21.36 -38.50 10.54
N VAL A 535 20.47 -39.28 11.15
CA VAL A 535 19.03 -39.00 11.24
C VAL A 535 18.66 -38.54 12.64
N SER A 536 17.91 -37.48 12.71
CA SER A 536 17.37 -36.90 13.97
C SER A 536 15.93 -37.36 14.18
N THR A 537 15.64 -37.77 15.40
CA THR A 537 14.31 -38.15 15.91
C THR A 537 13.99 -37.36 17.14
N ILE A 538 12.71 -37.17 17.42
CA ILE A 538 12.22 -36.46 18.60
C ILE A 538 11.53 -37.44 19.54
N ASN A 539 11.95 -37.47 20.79
CA ASN A 539 11.33 -38.27 21.83
C ASN A 539 10.72 -37.35 22.89
N ASN A 540 9.42 -37.45 23.06
CA ASN A 540 8.68 -36.78 24.12
C ASN A 540 8.81 -37.59 25.40
N LYS A 541 9.67 -37.20 26.33
CA LYS A 541 9.65 -37.78 27.67
C LYS A 541 8.78 -36.92 28.58
N ASP A 542 7.61 -37.41 28.88
CA ASP A 542 6.78 -36.92 29.98
C ASP A 542 7.53 -37.16 31.31
N ASN A 543 8.00 -36.07 31.93
CA ASN A 543 8.79 -36.18 33.19
C ASN A 543 7.91 -36.33 34.45
N SER A 544 6.78 -37.01 34.36
CA SER A 544 5.99 -37.41 35.55
C SER A 544 6.72 -38.42 36.46
N ARG A 545 7.97 -38.88 36.13
CA ARG A 545 8.72 -39.94 36.86
C ARG A 545 9.94 -39.48 37.65
N ARG A 546 10.28 -38.18 37.78
CA ARG A 546 11.45 -37.76 38.59
C ARG A 546 11.13 -37.43 40.07
N LYS A 547 9.96 -37.80 40.61
CA LYS A 547 9.65 -37.66 42.04
C LYS A 547 9.97 -38.89 42.90
N LYS A 548 10.90 -39.76 42.49
CA LYS A 548 11.35 -40.86 43.38
C LYS A 548 12.85 -41.07 43.24
N HIS A 549 13.67 -40.25 43.85
CA HIS A 549 15.02 -40.54 44.35
C HIS A 549 15.67 -39.28 44.95
N VAL A 550 15.08 -38.70 45.98
CA VAL A 550 15.79 -37.97 47.02
C VAL A 550 15.07 -38.34 48.34
N GLY A 551 15.56 -39.37 48.97
CA GLY A 551 15.02 -39.88 50.22
C GLY A 551 15.67 -41.24 50.57
N SER A 552 16.94 -41.21 50.88
CA SER A 552 17.65 -42.10 51.83
C SER A 552 19.05 -41.57 52.07
#